data_a4abc6cbb9a0226ecd41ded7e45d62c4
#
_entry.id   a4abc6cbb9a0226ecd41ded7e45d62c4
#
_cell.length_a   1.000
_cell.length_b   1.000
_cell.length_c   1.000
_cell.angle_alpha   90.00
_cell.angle_beta   90.00
_cell.angle_gamma   90.00
#
_symmetry.space_group_name_H-M   'P 1'
#
loop_
_entity.id
_entity.type
_entity.pdbx_description
1 polymer ?
#
loop_
_entity_poly.entity_id
_entity_poly.type
_entity_poly.pdbx_seq_one_letter_code
_entity_poly.pdbx_strand_id
1 'polypeptide(L)'
;MYKRQDNNLLLDHYLDGAIEAEADAICDGEDVYIIGIMEHIEPCGIHSGDSNACLPPFNLGDLVIQQIKDHTKKIAKALNTVGLINVQFAIVNDKVYIIEANPRASRTVPFISKAYKEPYVNYATKVMLGVNKVKDFDFKPTYKGYAIKEPVFSFSKFPNVNKKLGPEMKSTGES
;
A
#
# COMPACT_ATOMS: atom_id res chain seq x y z
N MET A 1 -24.67 -0.19 29.41
CA MET A 1 -23.49 -0.40 30.29
C MET A 1 -22.52 -1.32 29.55
N TYR A 2 -21.52 -0.79 28.88
CA TYR A 2 -20.53 -1.59 28.16
C TYR A 2 -19.59 -2.21 29.21
N LYS A 3 -19.51 -3.57 29.22
CA LYS A 3 -18.50 -4.24 30.02
C LYS A 3 -17.11 -3.80 29.51
N ARG A 4 -16.27 -3.24 30.40
CA ARG A 4 -14.84 -3.07 30.12
C ARG A 4 -14.28 -4.43 29.74
N GLN A 5 -13.89 -4.59 28.50
CA GLN A 5 -13.04 -5.69 28.11
C GLN A 5 -11.63 -5.33 28.59
N ASP A 6 -10.92 -6.27 29.17
CA ASP A 6 -9.52 -6.11 29.64
C ASP A 6 -8.55 -6.06 28.45
N ASN A 7 -8.90 -5.33 27.39
CA ASN A 7 -8.10 -5.15 26.20
C ASN A 7 -7.41 -3.78 26.26
N ASN A 8 -6.13 -3.76 25.97
CA ASN A 8 -5.38 -2.52 25.80
C ASN A 8 -6.01 -1.68 24.68
N LEU A 9 -6.18 -0.39 24.93
CA LEU A 9 -6.63 0.58 23.92
C LEU A 9 -5.39 1.26 23.34
N LEU A 10 -5.30 1.24 22.01
CA LEU A 10 -4.36 2.08 21.28
C LEU A 10 -5.06 3.41 20.96
N LEU A 11 -4.45 4.51 21.36
CA LEU A 11 -4.93 5.86 21.06
C LEU A 11 -3.87 6.56 20.20
N ASP A 12 -4.26 6.91 18.99
CA ASP A 12 -3.40 7.62 18.06
C ASP A 12 -3.88 9.06 17.85
N HIS A 13 -2.95 9.91 17.38
CA HIS A 13 -3.28 11.27 16.97
C HIS A 13 -3.99 11.24 15.62
N TYR A 14 -5.21 11.80 15.56
CA TYR A 14 -5.95 11.93 14.30
C TYR A 14 -5.32 13.04 13.44
N LEU A 15 -4.99 12.72 12.19
CA LEU A 15 -4.39 13.62 11.22
C LEU A 15 -5.48 14.14 10.26
N ASP A 16 -6.09 15.28 10.60
CA ASP A 16 -7.13 15.89 9.77
C ASP A 16 -6.58 16.37 8.43
N GLY A 17 -7.34 16.12 7.35
CA GLY A 17 -6.94 16.52 6.00
C GLY A 17 -5.72 15.77 5.42
N ALA A 18 -5.31 14.65 6.02
CA ALA A 18 -4.21 13.87 5.51
C ALA A 18 -4.53 13.26 4.12
N ILE A 19 -3.52 13.27 3.24
CA ILE A 19 -3.50 12.44 2.03
C ILE A 19 -3.00 11.06 2.43
N GLU A 20 -3.63 10.01 1.93
CA GLU A 20 -3.14 8.65 2.14
C GLU A 20 -2.35 8.17 0.92
N ALA A 21 -1.27 7.46 1.17
CA ALA A 21 -0.49 6.80 0.15
C ALA A 21 0.00 5.44 0.65
N GLU A 22 0.26 4.54 -0.27
CA GLU A 22 0.86 3.23 0.03
C GLU A 22 2.04 2.94 -0.89
N ALA A 23 3.01 2.21 -0.36
CA ALA A 23 4.17 1.74 -1.12
C ALA A 23 4.27 0.22 -1.01
N ASP A 24 4.43 -0.44 -2.15
CA ASP A 24 4.74 -1.86 -2.22
C ASP A 24 6.20 -2.05 -2.60
N ALA A 25 6.84 -3.04 -1.99
CA ALA A 25 8.25 -3.35 -2.24
C ALA A 25 8.52 -4.86 -2.25
N ILE A 26 9.59 -5.25 -2.96
CA ILE A 26 10.21 -6.59 -2.90
C ILE A 26 11.48 -6.49 -2.08
N CYS A 27 11.67 -7.42 -1.16
CA CYS A 27 12.77 -7.42 -0.20
C CYS A 27 13.40 -8.82 -0.12
N ASP A 28 14.72 -8.90 0.11
CA ASP A 28 15.43 -10.16 0.30
C ASP A 28 16.19 -10.23 1.66
N GLY A 29 15.84 -9.33 2.58
CA GLY A 29 16.50 -9.15 3.86
C GLY A 29 17.65 -8.13 3.83
N GLU A 30 18.27 -7.93 2.68
CA GLU A 30 19.40 -7.00 2.46
C GLU A 30 18.98 -5.82 1.59
N ASP A 31 18.47 -6.13 0.41
CA ASP A 31 18.05 -5.15 -0.59
C ASP A 31 16.53 -4.99 -0.62
N VAL A 32 16.09 -3.78 -0.96
CA VAL A 32 14.67 -3.41 -1.05
C VAL A 32 14.44 -2.62 -2.33
N TYR A 33 13.60 -3.16 -3.21
CA TYR A 33 13.14 -2.49 -4.41
C TYR A 33 11.68 -2.05 -4.28
N ILE A 34 11.42 -0.75 -4.41
CA ILE A 34 10.05 -0.19 -4.39
C ILE A 34 9.42 -0.43 -5.76
N ILE A 35 8.40 -1.27 -5.82
CA ILE A 35 7.71 -1.62 -7.06
C ILE A 35 6.69 -0.58 -7.49
N GLY A 36 6.13 0.17 -6.53
CA GLY A 36 5.21 1.26 -6.81
C GLY A 36 4.83 2.03 -5.57
N ILE A 37 4.46 3.29 -5.77
CA ILE A 37 3.83 4.14 -4.76
C ILE A 37 2.51 4.60 -5.35
N MET A 38 1.42 4.41 -4.61
CA MET A 38 0.07 4.79 -5.01
C MET A 38 -0.45 5.87 -4.06
N GLU A 39 -1.07 6.90 -4.63
CA GLU A 39 -1.75 7.96 -3.89
C GLU A 39 -3.25 7.69 -3.92
N HIS A 40 -3.90 7.71 -2.75
CA HIS A 40 -5.34 7.53 -2.63
C HIS A 40 -6.08 8.82 -2.99
N ILE A 41 -7.24 8.68 -3.63
CA ILE A 41 -8.10 9.80 -4.02
C ILE A 41 -9.07 10.15 -2.88
N GLU A 42 -9.56 9.13 -2.17
CA GLU A 42 -10.41 9.32 -1.01
C GLU A 42 -9.63 9.85 0.20
N PRO A 43 -10.30 10.57 1.11
CA PRO A 43 -9.68 11.05 2.35
C PRO A 43 -9.07 9.92 3.18
N CYS A 44 -7.97 10.22 3.87
CA CYS A 44 -7.35 9.31 4.83
C CYS A 44 -8.36 8.83 5.88
N GLY A 45 -8.28 7.53 6.24
CA GLY A 45 -9.20 6.88 7.16
C GLY A 45 -10.30 6.04 6.48
N ILE A 46 -10.39 6.07 5.14
CA ILE A 46 -11.14 5.09 4.37
C ILE A 46 -10.20 3.91 4.10
N HIS A 47 -10.71 2.67 4.28
CA HIS A 47 -9.89 1.48 4.05
C HIS A 47 -9.25 1.50 2.66
N SER A 48 -7.96 1.22 2.57
CA SER A 48 -7.18 1.28 1.31
C SER A 48 -7.78 0.44 0.17
N GLY A 49 -8.42 -0.68 0.50
CA GLY A 49 -9.15 -1.51 -0.45
C GLY A 49 -10.41 -0.86 -1.03
N ASP A 50 -10.96 0.15 -0.38
CA ASP A 50 -12.16 0.88 -0.79
C ASP A 50 -11.85 2.22 -1.45
N SER A 51 -10.58 2.61 -1.47
CA SER A 51 -10.14 3.86 -2.08
C SER A 51 -9.74 3.65 -3.54
N ASN A 52 -10.12 4.62 -4.39
CA ASN A 52 -9.47 4.78 -5.67
C ASN A 52 -8.02 5.19 -5.45
N ALA A 53 -7.11 4.73 -6.29
CA ALA A 53 -5.72 5.08 -6.15
C ALA A 53 -5.05 5.33 -7.50
N CYS A 54 -4.13 6.27 -7.51
CA CYS A 54 -3.39 6.71 -8.69
C CYS A 54 -1.94 6.22 -8.65
N LEU A 55 -1.47 5.65 -9.73
CA LEU A 55 -0.10 5.19 -9.94
C LEU A 55 0.49 5.80 -11.22
N PRO A 56 1.63 6.51 -11.18
CA PRO A 56 2.31 6.99 -9.98
C PRO A 56 1.50 8.07 -9.23
N PRO A 57 1.92 8.50 -8.04
CA PRO A 57 1.29 9.62 -7.32
C PRO A 57 1.17 10.87 -8.18
N PHE A 58 0.10 11.64 -8.02
CA PHE A 58 -0.17 12.82 -8.85
C PHE A 58 -0.05 14.15 -8.10
N ASN A 59 -0.27 14.18 -6.78
CA ASN A 59 -0.13 15.37 -5.94
C ASN A 59 1.09 15.35 -5.02
N LEU A 60 1.72 14.18 -4.81
CA LEU A 60 2.85 14.07 -3.90
C LEU A 60 4.12 14.62 -4.54
N GLY A 61 4.74 15.60 -3.89
CA GLY A 61 6.02 16.16 -4.33
C GLY A 61 7.19 15.17 -4.14
N ASP A 62 8.30 15.41 -4.86
CA ASP A 62 9.48 14.53 -4.86
C ASP A 62 10.06 14.28 -3.46
N LEU A 63 10.05 15.30 -2.58
CA LEU A 63 10.52 15.17 -1.20
C LEU A 63 9.68 14.16 -0.39
N VAL A 64 8.36 14.20 -0.55
CA VAL A 64 7.43 13.27 0.10
C VAL A 64 7.63 11.87 -0.45
N ILE A 65 7.73 11.72 -1.77
CA ILE A 65 8.00 10.44 -2.42
C ILE A 65 9.32 9.83 -1.92
N GLN A 66 10.36 10.66 -1.76
CA GLN A 66 11.63 10.19 -1.23
C GLN A 66 11.51 9.75 0.25
N GLN A 67 10.79 10.49 1.09
CA GLN A 67 10.52 10.07 2.47
C GLN A 67 9.79 8.72 2.53
N ILE A 68 8.76 8.53 1.70
CA ILE A 68 8.02 7.25 1.61
C ILE A 68 8.97 6.10 1.25
N LYS A 69 9.82 6.29 0.23
CA LYS A 69 10.83 5.29 -0.17
C LYS A 69 11.79 4.95 0.98
N ASP A 70 12.30 5.96 1.66
CA ASP A 70 13.26 5.78 2.74
C ASP A 70 12.63 5.08 3.97
N HIS A 71 11.40 5.46 4.34
CA HIS A 71 10.66 4.82 5.42
C HIS A 71 10.37 3.36 5.06
N THR A 72 9.88 3.08 3.86
CA THR A 72 9.61 1.71 3.41
C THR A 72 10.86 0.83 3.48
N LYS A 73 12.00 1.34 3.00
CA LYS A 73 13.28 0.60 3.05
C LYS A 73 13.73 0.34 4.49
N LYS A 74 13.63 1.34 5.36
CA LYS A 74 14.00 1.19 6.79
C LYS A 74 13.13 0.17 7.49
N ILE A 75 11.81 0.22 7.28
CA ILE A 75 10.84 -0.71 7.88
C ILE A 75 11.09 -2.13 7.37
N ALA A 76 11.22 -2.32 6.05
CA ALA A 76 11.47 -3.62 5.45
C ALA A 76 12.72 -4.29 6.02
N LYS A 77 13.80 -3.53 6.19
CA LYS A 77 15.06 -4.00 6.79
C LYS A 77 14.90 -4.31 8.29
N ALA A 78 14.24 -3.43 9.05
CA ALA A 78 14.01 -3.64 10.48
C ALA A 78 13.17 -4.89 10.77
N LEU A 79 12.24 -5.22 9.88
CA LEU A 79 11.41 -6.42 9.96
C LEU A 79 12.07 -7.66 9.35
N ASN A 80 13.29 -7.55 8.81
CA ASN A 80 13.96 -8.63 8.06
C ASN A 80 13.05 -9.28 7.01
N THR A 81 12.31 -8.45 6.27
CA THR A 81 11.32 -8.92 5.30
C THR A 81 11.99 -9.64 4.14
N VAL A 82 11.47 -10.83 3.80
CA VAL A 82 11.81 -11.56 2.59
C VAL A 82 10.53 -11.79 1.78
N GLY A 83 10.48 -11.28 0.56
CA GLY A 83 9.28 -11.27 -0.28
C GLY A 83 8.67 -9.88 -0.40
N LEU A 84 7.35 -9.77 -0.26
CA LEU A 84 6.61 -8.53 -0.42
C LEU A 84 6.32 -7.84 0.91
N ILE A 85 6.33 -6.52 0.88
CA ILE A 85 5.83 -5.67 1.96
C ILE A 85 5.01 -4.53 1.38
N ASN A 86 3.90 -4.22 2.03
CA ASN A 86 3.09 -3.03 1.80
C ASN A 86 3.15 -2.13 3.03
N VAL A 87 3.41 -0.84 2.83
CA VAL A 87 3.42 0.15 3.91
C VAL A 87 2.47 1.27 3.56
N GLN A 88 1.60 1.63 4.50
CA GLN A 88 0.61 2.70 4.34
C GLN A 88 1.04 3.93 5.13
N PHE A 89 0.81 5.10 4.51
CA PHE A 89 1.26 6.39 5.01
C PHE A 89 0.15 7.41 4.99
N ALA A 90 0.15 8.29 6.00
CA ALA A 90 -0.62 9.54 6.00
C ALA A 90 0.34 10.72 5.80
N ILE A 91 -0.02 11.65 4.96
CA ILE A 91 0.79 12.81 4.62
C ILE A 91 0.05 14.09 5.00
N VAL A 92 0.67 14.92 5.85
CA VAL A 92 0.15 16.24 6.25
C VAL A 92 1.29 17.25 6.22
N ASN A 93 1.12 18.35 5.51
CA ASN A 93 2.13 19.42 5.41
C ASN A 93 3.53 18.89 5.06
N ASP A 94 3.61 18.03 4.05
CA ASP A 94 4.83 17.36 3.55
C ASP A 94 5.54 16.45 4.56
N LYS A 95 4.92 16.17 5.70
CA LYS A 95 5.40 15.19 6.67
C LYS A 95 4.71 13.85 6.44
N VAL A 96 5.52 12.80 6.41
CA VAL A 96 5.08 11.43 6.19
C VAL A 96 4.98 10.70 7.53
N TYR A 97 3.79 10.20 7.83
CA TYR A 97 3.48 9.38 8.99
C TYR A 97 3.18 7.96 8.55
N ILE A 98 3.61 6.98 9.33
CA ILE A 98 3.35 5.57 9.06
C ILE A 98 2.02 5.19 9.71
N ILE A 99 1.09 4.63 8.92
CA ILE A 99 -0.17 4.07 9.43
C ILE A 99 0.07 2.62 9.83
N GLU A 100 0.52 1.80 8.89
CA GLU A 100 0.81 0.38 9.14
C GLU A 100 1.82 -0.17 8.14
N ALA A 101 2.45 -1.30 8.53
CA ALA A 101 3.32 -2.07 7.66
C ALA A 101 2.86 -3.53 7.64
N ASN A 102 2.66 -4.05 6.45
CA ASN A 102 2.15 -5.39 6.19
C ASN A 102 3.20 -6.22 5.43
N PRO A 103 4.03 -7.06 6.11
CA PRO A 103 5.03 -7.89 5.46
C PRO A 103 4.38 -9.11 4.78
N ARG A 104 3.59 -8.84 3.77
CA ARG A 104 2.85 -9.78 2.94
C ARG A 104 2.51 -9.14 1.61
N ALA A 105 2.03 -9.95 0.64
CA ALA A 105 1.45 -9.43 -0.59
C ALA A 105 0.22 -8.56 -0.30
N SER A 106 0.10 -7.45 -1.02
CA SER A 106 -1.10 -6.61 -1.07
C SER A 106 -1.92 -6.94 -2.31
N ARG A 107 -3.17 -6.47 -2.35
CA ARG A 107 -3.99 -6.55 -3.57
C ARG A 107 -3.48 -5.62 -4.67
N THR A 108 -2.74 -4.57 -4.32
CA THR A 108 -2.19 -3.59 -5.26
C THR A 108 -1.01 -4.12 -6.08
N VAL A 109 -0.28 -5.13 -5.60
CA VAL A 109 0.86 -5.71 -6.34
C VAL A 109 0.46 -6.24 -7.74
N PRO A 110 -0.63 -7.02 -7.91
CA PRO A 110 -1.08 -7.41 -9.24
C PRO A 110 -1.47 -6.24 -10.13
N PHE A 111 -2.08 -5.20 -9.57
CA PHE A 111 -2.41 -3.97 -10.28
C PHE A 111 -1.14 -3.26 -10.78
N ILE A 112 -0.16 -3.03 -9.90
CA ILE A 112 1.12 -2.40 -10.24
C ILE A 112 1.85 -3.23 -11.31
N SER A 113 1.83 -4.57 -11.19
CA SER A 113 2.45 -5.48 -12.15
C SER A 113 1.86 -5.30 -13.56
N LYS A 114 0.54 -5.16 -13.66
CA LYS A 114 -0.14 -4.92 -14.94
C LYS A 114 0.14 -3.53 -15.47
N ALA A 115 0.06 -2.51 -14.61
CA ALA A 115 0.29 -1.11 -14.98
C ALA A 115 1.71 -0.88 -15.52
N TYR A 116 2.70 -1.46 -14.87
CA TYR A 116 4.12 -1.30 -15.23
C TYR A 116 4.65 -2.37 -16.19
N LYS A 117 3.82 -3.39 -16.52
CA LYS A 117 4.18 -4.53 -17.37
C LYS A 117 5.39 -5.32 -16.84
N GLU A 118 5.48 -5.43 -15.52
CA GLU A 118 6.54 -6.14 -14.81
C GLU A 118 5.99 -7.28 -13.96
N PRO A 119 6.57 -8.48 -14.02
CA PRO A 119 6.04 -9.64 -13.29
C PRO A 119 6.50 -9.67 -11.82
N TYR A 120 6.17 -8.62 -11.05
CA TYR A 120 6.64 -8.45 -9.67
C TYR A 120 6.29 -9.62 -8.75
N VAL A 121 5.13 -10.26 -8.94
CA VAL A 121 4.74 -11.45 -8.17
C VAL A 121 5.71 -12.61 -8.43
N ASN A 122 6.14 -12.81 -9.69
CA ASN A 122 7.14 -13.82 -10.04
C ASN A 122 8.50 -13.52 -9.39
N TYR A 123 8.93 -12.26 -9.45
CA TYR A 123 10.19 -11.84 -8.81
C TYR A 123 10.16 -12.08 -7.31
N ALA A 124 9.10 -11.66 -6.63
CA ALA A 124 8.92 -11.88 -5.20
C ALA A 124 8.92 -13.37 -4.84
N THR A 125 8.26 -14.21 -5.63
CA THR A 125 8.25 -15.66 -5.43
C THR A 125 9.66 -16.26 -5.52
N LYS A 126 10.46 -15.85 -6.51
CA LYS A 126 11.85 -16.30 -6.65
C LYS A 126 12.72 -15.88 -5.47
N VAL A 127 12.52 -14.66 -4.96
CA VAL A 127 13.20 -14.17 -3.77
C VAL A 127 12.81 -15.01 -2.54
N MET A 128 11.52 -15.25 -2.33
CA MET A 128 11.02 -16.06 -1.19
C MET A 128 11.55 -17.51 -1.22
N LEU A 129 11.73 -18.07 -2.41
CA LEU A 129 12.31 -19.40 -2.59
C LEU A 129 13.85 -19.43 -2.50
N GLY A 130 14.49 -18.27 -2.32
CA GLY A 130 15.95 -18.15 -2.28
C GLY A 130 16.65 -18.42 -3.62
N VAL A 131 15.89 -18.40 -4.73
CA VAL A 131 16.43 -18.65 -6.09
C VAL A 131 17.19 -17.44 -6.60
N ASN A 132 16.70 -16.24 -6.29
CA ASN A 132 17.30 -14.97 -6.70
C ASN A 132 17.32 -13.98 -5.52
N LYS A 133 18.26 -13.05 -5.58
CA LYS A 133 18.27 -11.84 -4.76
C LYS A 133 17.62 -10.68 -5.52
N VAL A 134 17.20 -9.64 -4.81
CA VAL A 134 16.60 -8.43 -5.42
C VAL A 134 17.52 -7.81 -6.47
N LYS A 135 18.82 -7.77 -6.20
CA LYS A 135 19.85 -7.23 -7.12
C LYS A 135 20.06 -8.03 -8.41
N ASP A 136 19.56 -9.27 -8.47
CA ASP A 136 19.71 -10.14 -9.65
C ASP A 136 18.67 -9.82 -10.74
N PHE A 137 17.67 -8.99 -10.44
CA PHE A 137 16.64 -8.59 -11.39
C PHE A 137 16.99 -7.26 -12.05
N ASP A 138 16.76 -7.19 -13.35
CA ASP A 138 16.83 -5.97 -14.14
C ASP A 138 15.42 -5.39 -14.29
N PHE A 139 14.96 -4.67 -13.26
CA PHE A 139 13.63 -4.07 -13.24
C PHE A 139 13.51 -2.96 -14.31
N LYS A 140 12.54 -3.11 -15.21
CA LYS A 140 12.32 -2.18 -16.34
C LYS A 140 10.84 -1.78 -16.42
N PRO A 141 10.31 -1.09 -15.40
CA PRO A 141 8.92 -0.66 -15.42
C PRO A 141 8.67 0.22 -16.65
N THR A 142 7.67 -0.17 -17.45
CA THR A 142 7.29 0.57 -18.65
C THR A 142 5.88 1.09 -18.49
N TYR A 143 5.74 2.40 -18.33
CA TYR A 143 4.43 3.04 -18.23
C TYR A 143 4.42 4.39 -18.94
N LYS A 144 3.22 4.84 -19.32
CA LYS A 144 2.95 6.18 -19.85
C LYS A 144 1.70 6.73 -19.16
N GLY A 145 1.79 7.95 -18.61
CA GLY A 145 0.69 8.59 -17.91
C GLY A 145 0.40 7.96 -16.56
N TYR A 146 -0.87 7.86 -16.22
CA TYR A 146 -1.36 7.38 -14.93
C TYR A 146 -2.20 6.13 -15.09
N ALA A 147 -2.12 5.22 -14.12
CA ALA A 147 -3.03 4.10 -13.96
C ALA A 147 -3.90 4.34 -12.72
N ILE A 148 -5.21 4.17 -12.85
CA ILE A 148 -6.16 4.36 -11.75
C ILE A 148 -6.69 3.00 -11.35
N LYS A 149 -6.55 2.67 -10.06
CA LYS A 149 -7.19 1.52 -9.45
C LYS A 149 -8.57 1.94 -8.94
N GLU A 150 -9.60 1.20 -9.30
CA GLU A 150 -10.97 1.40 -8.81
C GLU A 150 -11.42 0.22 -7.95
N PRO A 151 -12.02 0.44 -6.77
CA PRO A 151 -12.62 -0.62 -5.97
C PRO A 151 -13.94 -1.09 -6.57
N VAL A 152 -14.22 -2.37 -6.50
CA VAL A 152 -15.48 -2.98 -6.92
C VAL A 152 -16.34 -3.25 -5.69
N PHE A 153 -17.57 -2.71 -5.67
CA PHE A 153 -18.53 -2.89 -4.59
C PHE A 153 -19.72 -3.76 -5.03
N SER A 154 -20.00 -4.81 -4.28
CA SER A 154 -21.13 -5.70 -4.53
C SER A 154 -22.38 -5.33 -3.70
N PHE A 155 -22.65 -4.04 -3.51
CA PHE A 155 -23.78 -3.55 -2.70
C PHE A 155 -25.14 -4.00 -3.22
N SER A 156 -25.28 -4.26 -4.52
CA SER A 156 -26.50 -4.80 -5.11
C SER A 156 -26.83 -6.22 -4.59
N LYS A 157 -25.80 -6.99 -4.23
CA LYS A 157 -25.94 -8.34 -3.67
C LYS A 157 -26.17 -8.33 -2.16
N PHE A 158 -25.86 -7.24 -1.49
CA PHE A 158 -25.92 -7.08 -0.03
C PHE A 158 -26.68 -5.80 0.33
N PRO A 159 -28.03 -5.75 0.12
CA PRO A 159 -28.81 -4.52 0.25
C PRO A 159 -28.84 -3.93 1.67
N ASN A 160 -28.61 -4.75 2.71
CA ASN A 160 -28.64 -4.35 4.11
C ASN A 160 -27.30 -3.84 4.66
N VAL A 161 -26.24 -3.82 3.84
CA VAL A 161 -24.93 -3.33 4.27
C VAL A 161 -24.91 -1.80 4.22
N ASN A 162 -24.37 -1.19 5.26
CA ASN A 162 -24.11 0.25 5.26
C ASN A 162 -23.09 0.61 4.17
N LYS A 163 -23.51 1.43 3.20
CA LYS A 163 -22.70 1.83 2.05
C LYS A 163 -21.70 2.96 2.35
N LYS A 164 -21.78 3.58 3.53
CA LYS A 164 -20.84 4.64 3.92
C LYS A 164 -19.44 4.04 4.08
N LEU A 165 -18.48 4.57 3.34
CA LEU A 165 -17.08 4.16 3.43
C LEU A 165 -16.47 4.61 4.77
N GLY A 166 -15.48 3.87 5.24
CA GLY A 166 -14.81 4.09 6.50
C GLY A 166 -13.64 3.10 6.69
N PRO A 167 -13.20 2.85 7.93
CA PRO A 167 -12.02 2.03 8.20
C PRO A 167 -12.23 0.52 7.92
N GLU A 168 -13.48 0.08 7.76
CA GLU A 168 -13.80 -1.30 7.43
C GLU A 168 -13.92 -1.48 5.92
N MET A 169 -13.23 -2.48 5.37
CA MET A 169 -13.28 -2.80 3.95
C MET A 169 -14.67 -3.30 3.52
N LYS A 170 -15.20 -2.75 2.44
CA LYS A 170 -16.51 -3.11 1.84
C LYS A 170 -16.40 -3.56 0.39
N SER A 171 -15.30 -3.24 -0.28
CA SER A 171 -15.03 -3.69 -1.64
C SER A 171 -14.82 -5.20 -1.69
N THR A 172 -15.22 -5.81 -2.80
CA THR A 172 -15.08 -7.23 -3.08
C THR A 172 -14.05 -7.55 -4.14
N GLY A 173 -13.46 -6.53 -4.73
CA GLY A 173 -12.44 -6.63 -5.76
C GLY A 173 -11.95 -5.25 -6.18
N GLU A 174 -11.11 -5.24 -7.22
CA GLU A 174 -10.56 -4.03 -7.82
C GLU A 174 -10.34 -4.21 -9.32
N SER A 175 -10.33 -3.14 -10.09
CA SER A 175 -10.10 -3.09 -11.54
C SER A 175 -9.10 -1.99 -11.92
#